data_6ab8589bad34a70791a15caf44e29c91
#
_entry.id   6ab8589bad34a70791a15caf44e29c91
#
_cell.length_a   1.000
_cell.length_b   1.000
_cell.length_c   1.000
_cell.angle_alpha   90.00
_cell.angle_beta   90.00
_cell.angle_gamma   90.00
#
_symmetry.space_group_name_H-M   'P 1'
#
loop_
_entity.id
_entity.type
_entity.pdbx_description
1 polymer ?
#
loop_
_entity_poly.entity_id
_entity_poly.type
_entity_poly.pdbx_seq_one_letter_code
_entity_poly.pdbx_strand_id
1 'polypeptide(L)'
;MKNMFHEDLIDLKVSVSDEQELFDLIGMRAIEKGFANLGYISGLEKRELSYPTGLKFPDIPVALPHVDPKYIKKPFIYVARNEKPVAVKQMGDSAEMKAANFLFLGLKDGAQQPKLLAEIMAAFQNQQFVNSFLKANDSKEMYNLLSNKFSN
;
A
#
# COMPACT_ATOMS: atom_id res chain seq x y z
N MET A 1 -1.50 3.50 14.41
CA MET A 1 -1.58 2.87 13.06
C MET A 1 -2.85 2.06 12.85
N LYS A 2 -3.34 1.40 13.88
CA LYS A 2 -4.55 0.56 13.79
C LYS A 2 -5.72 1.26 13.08
N ASN A 3 -5.94 2.54 13.37
CA ASN A 3 -7.07 3.31 12.82
C ASN A 3 -6.92 3.65 11.34
N MET A 4 -5.79 3.32 10.73
CA MET A 4 -5.57 3.56 9.31
C MET A 4 -6.08 2.42 8.43
N PHE A 5 -6.29 1.23 8.99
CA PHE A 5 -6.83 0.11 8.25
C PHE A 5 -8.35 0.13 8.27
N HIS A 6 -8.97 -0.10 7.11
CA HIS A 6 -10.42 -0.11 6.95
C HIS A 6 -10.79 -1.31 6.09
N GLU A 7 -11.76 -2.10 6.55
CA GLU A 7 -12.14 -3.32 5.84
C GLU A 7 -12.55 -3.03 4.39
N ASP A 8 -13.21 -1.90 4.14
CA ASP A 8 -13.65 -1.51 2.80
C ASP A 8 -12.54 -0.88 1.94
N LEU A 9 -11.32 -0.77 2.46
CA LEU A 9 -10.13 -0.37 1.72
C LEU A 9 -9.15 -1.54 1.58
N ILE A 10 -9.67 -2.74 1.42
CA ILE A 10 -8.88 -3.96 1.20
C ILE A 10 -9.47 -4.69 0.01
N ASP A 11 -8.64 -4.91 -1.01
CA ASP A 11 -9.05 -5.56 -2.24
C ASP A 11 -7.99 -6.57 -2.65
N LEU A 12 -8.29 -7.85 -2.45
CA LEU A 12 -7.34 -8.94 -2.66
C LEU A 12 -7.53 -9.65 -3.99
N LYS A 13 -8.43 -9.17 -4.85
CA LYS A 13 -8.73 -9.79 -6.14
C LYS A 13 -8.71 -8.77 -7.26
N VAL A 14 -7.69 -7.92 -7.27
CA VAL A 14 -7.49 -6.93 -8.32
C VAL A 14 -6.87 -7.64 -9.53
N SER A 15 -7.27 -7.24 -10.73
CA SER A 15 -6.73 -7.80 -11.97
C SER A 15 -6.48 -6.67 -12.96
N VAL A 16 -5.32 -6.05 -12.85
CA VAL A 16 -4.87 -4.99 -13.76
C VAL A 16 -3.55 -5.41 -14.40
N SER A 17 -3.17 -4.75 -15.50
CA SER A 17 -2.00 -5.12 -16.29
C SER A 17 -0.71 -4.44 -15.84
N ASP A 18 -0.81 -3.25 -15.25
CA ASP A 18 0.37 -2.49 -14.86
C ASP A 18 0.10 -1.57 -13.66
N GLU A 19 1.16 -0.93 -13.19
CA GLU A 19 1.10 -0.04 -12.02
C GLU A 19 0.19 1.17 -12.25
N GLN A 20 0.21 1.73 -13.46
CA GLN A 20 -0.63 2.87 -13.80
C GLN A 20 -2.12 2.53 -13.65
N GLU A 21 -2.55 1.40 -14.19
CA GLU A 21 -3.93 0.95 -14.05
C GLU A 21 -4.28 0.72 -12.58
N LEU A 22 -3.33 0.19 -11.80
CA LEU A 22 -3.54 -0.03 -10.37
C LEU A 22 -3.75 1.29 -9.64
N PHE A 23 -2.90 2.29 -9.92
CA PHE A 23 -3.02 3.61 -9.31
C PHE A 23 -4.35 4.27 -9.67
N ASP A 24 -4.78 4.15 -10.92
CA ASP A 24 -6.06 4.68 -11.38
C ASP A 24 -7.22 4.02 -10.62
N LEU A 25 -7.20 2.70 -10.51
CA LEU A 25 -8.27 1.94 -9.86
C LEU A 25 -8.33 2.23 -8.35
N ILE A 26 -7.24 2.04 -7.66
CA ILE A 26 -7.19 2.21 -6.20
C ILE A 26 -7.36 3.69 -5.83
N GLY A 27 -6.70 4.57 -6.58
CA GLY A 27 -6.84 6.02 -6.36
C GLY A 27 -8.27 6.49 -6.50
N MET A 28 -8.99 6.02 -7.52
CA MET A 28 -10.39 6.37 -7.72
C MET A 28 -11.26 5.89 -6.55
N ARG A 29 -11.02 4.66 -6.08
CA ARG A 29 -11.75 4.12 -4.93
C ARG A 29 -11.52 4.94 -3.67
N ALA A 30 -10.26 5.34 -3.42
CA ALA A 30 -9.94 6.17 -2.26
C ALA A 30 -10.60 7.54 -2.34
N ILE A 31 -10.64 8.14 -3.53
CA ILE A 31 -11.32 9.42 -3.76
C ILE A 31 -12.83 9.28 -3.54
N GLU A 32 -13.46 8.29 -4.16
CA GLU A 32 -14.90 8.06 -4.05
C GLU A 32 -15.34 7.81 -2.62
N LYS A 33 -14.52 7.14 -1.83
CA LYS A 33 -14.83 6.84 -0.43
C LYS A 33 -14.51 7.98 0.53
N GLY A 34 -13.97 9.10 0.01
CA GLY A 34 -13.74 10.30 0.80
C GLY A 34 -12.42 10.32 1.58
N PHE A 35 -11.47 9.46 1.24
CA PHE A 35 -10.17 9.41 1.92
C PHE A 35 -9.11 10.29 1.25
N ALA A 36 -9.27 10.57 -0.04
CA ALA A 36 -8.31 11.37 -0.79
C ALA A 36 -9.03 12.38 -1.68
N ASN A 37 -8.34 13.44 -2.10
CA ASN A 37 -8.91 14.44 -2.98
C ASN A 37 -8.60 14.14 -4.45
N LEU A 38 -9.13 14.98 -5.36
CA LEU A 38 -9.04 14.72 -6.81
C LEU A 38 -7.61 14.70 -7.36
N GLY A 39 -6.64 15.28 -6.67
CA GLY A 39 -5.24 15.28 -7.11
C GLY A 39 -4.45 14.04 -6.73
N TYR A 40 -5.08 13.12 -6.01
CA TYR A 40 -4.38 11.96 -5.43
C TYR A 40 -3.71 11.07 -6.49
N ILE A 41 -4.41 10.72 -7.56
CA ILE A 41 -3.86 9.82 -8.60
C ILE A 41 -2.64 10.46 -9.26
N SER A 42 -2.76 11.72 -9.67
CA SER A 42 -1.65 12.44 -10.27
C SER A 42 -0.46 12.55 -9.31
N GLY A 43 -0.75 12.78 -8.03
CA GLY A 43 0.28 12.82 -6.99
C GLY A 43 1.01 11.50 -6.83
N LEU A 44 0.26 10.37 -6.84
CA LEU A 44 0.85 9.03 -6.78
C LEU A 44 1.83 8.80 -7.93
N GLU A 45 1.41 9.12 -9.14
CA GLU A 45 2.22 8.91 -10.35
C GLU A 45 3.51 9.73 -10.30
N LYS A 46 3.41 11.00 -9.97
CA LYS A 46 4.58 11.89 -9.89
C LYS A 46 5.54 11.45 -8.81
N ARG A 47 5.01 11.11 -7.64
CA ARG A 47 5.84 10.70 -6.51
C ARG A 47 6.58 9.40 -6.82
N GLU A 48 5.88 8.43 -7.39
CA GLU A 48 6.47 7.12 -7.69
C GLU A 48 7.57 7.24 -8.74
N LEU A 49 7.44 8.14 -9.71
CA LEU A 49 8.49 8.37 -10.71
C LEU A 49 9.77 8.90 -10.07
N SER A 50 9.65 9.80 -9.09
CA SER A 50 10.81 10.42 -8.45
C SER A 50 11.36 9.58 -7.31
N TYR A 51 10.49 8.91 -6.57
CA TYR A 51 10.82 8.15 -5.36
C TYR A 51 10.06 6.83 -5.35
N PRO A 52 10.55 5.81 -6.09
CA PRO A 52 9.89 4.52 -6.15
C PRO A 52 9.77 3.86 -4.77
N THR A 53 8.77 3.02 -4.59
CA THR A 53 8.43 2.46 -3.28
C THR A 53 8.45 0.94 -3.22
N GLY A 54 8.96 0.26 -4.25
CA GLY A 54 9.06 -1.20 -4.24
C GLY A 54 10.12 -1.69 -3.29
N LEU A 55 9.81 -2.73 -2.54
CA LEU A 55 10.71 -3.34 -1.56
C LEU A 55 10.74 -4.86 -1.74
N LYS A 56 11.94 -5.40 -1.84
CA LYS A 56 12.15 -6.85 -1.95
C LYS A 56 12.43 -7.44 -0.58
N PHE A 57 11.36 -7.76 0.15
CA PHE A 57 11.52 -8.47 1.42
C PHE A 57 11.89 -9.93 1.13
N PRO A 58 12.51 -10.65 2.10
CA PRO A 58 12.98 -12.02 1.85
C PRO A 58 11.90 -12.96 1.30
N ASP A 59 10.66 -12.81 1.77
CA ASP A 59 9.59 -13.75 1.41
C ASP A 59 8.50 -13.14 0.54
N ILE A 60 8.52 -11.83 0.28
CA ILE A 60 7.47 -11.16 -0.47
C ILE A 60 7.93 -9.80 -1.01
N PRO A 61 7.76 -9.53 -2.31
CA PRO A 61 7.90 -8.17 -2.82
C PRO A 61 6.64 -7.36 -2.49
N VAL A 62 6.81 -6.14 -1.98
CA VAL A 62 5.68 -5.26 -1.64
C VAL A 62 6.03 -3.84 -2.08
N ALA A 63 5.07 -3.10 -2.62
CA ALA A 63 5.24 -1.68 -2.88
C ALA A 63 4.38 -0.87 -1.92
N LEU A 64 4.86 0.31 -1.53
CA LEU A 64 4.22 1.18 -0.55
C LEU A 64 3.94 2.57 -1.16
N PRO A 65 3.09 2.68 -2.20
CA PRO A 65 2.85 3.97 -2.84
C PRO A 65 2.29 5.00 -1.86
N HIS A 66 2.79 6.25 -1.95
CA HIS A 66 2.30 7.32 -1.08
C HIS A 66 2.51 8.68 -1.75
N VAL A 67 1.95 9.73 -1.14
CA VAL A 67 1.93 11.08 -1.69
C VAL A 67 2.15 12.09 -0.58
N ASP A 68 2.26 13.35 -0.95
CA ASP A 68 2.22 14.45 0.02
C ASP A 68 0.90 14.45 0.78
N PRO A 69 0.92 14.81 2.08
CA PRO A 69 -0.29 14.86 2.91
C PRO A 69 -1.40 15.73 2.36
N LYS A 70 -1.09 16.73 1.53
CA LYS A 70 -2.11 17.63 0.95
C LYS A 70 -3.18 16.93 0.13
N TYR A 71 -2.87 15.70 -0.37
CA TYR A 71 -3.83 14.94 -1.17
C TYR A 71 -4.74 14.05 -0.31
N ILE A 72 -4.51 13.99 0.99
CA ILE A 72 -5.18 13.05 1.89
C ILE A 72 -6.22 13.78 2.72
N LYS A 73 -7.47 13.29 2.73
CA LYS A 73 -8.55 13.84 3.56
C LYS A 73 -8.65 13.15 4.91
N LYS A 74 -8.49 11.83 4.93
CA LYS A 74 -8.53 11.01 6.14
C LYS A 74 -7.39 9.99 6.08
N PRO A 75 -6.69 9.73 7.18
CA PRO A 75 -5.63 8.73 7.18
C PRO A 75 -6.13 7.35 6.79
N PHE A 76 -5.36 6.65 5.96
CA PHE A 76 -5.72 5.30 5.55
C PHE A 76 -4.50 4.51 5.08
N ILE A 77 -4.66 3.20 5.07
CA ILE A 77 -3.78 2.29 4.36
C ILE A 77 -4.68 1.41 3.50
N TYR A 78 -4.55 1.52 2.19
CA TYR A 78 -5.33 0.71 1.26
C TYR A 78 -4.51 -0.50 0.86
N VAL A 79 -5.03 -1.70 1.11
CA VAL A 79 -4.33 -2.95 0.81
C VAL A 79 -4.87 -3.50 -0.50
N ALA A 80 -3.99 -3.67 -1.48
CA ALA A 80 -4.37 -4.20 -2.78
C ALA A 80 -3.48 -5.37 -3.15
N ARG A 81 -4.09 -6.45 -3.61
CA ARG A 81 -3.39 -7.60 -4.16
C ARG A 81 -3.85 -7.82 -5.58
N ASN A 82 -2.90 -7.70 -6.52
CA ASN A 82 -3.19 -7.97 -7.92
C ASN A 82 -3.03 -9.46 -8.20
N GLU A 83 -3.82 -9.97 -9.11
CA GLU A 83 -3.78 -11.38 -9.46
C GLU A 83 -2.39 -11.81 -9.94
N LYS A 84 -1.74 -10.95 -10.74
CA LYS A 84 -0.39 -11.20 -11.25
C LYS A 84 0.55 -10.08 -10.79
N PRO A 85 1.84 -10.40 -10.55
CA PRO A 85 2.80 -9.34 -10.26
C PRO A 85 2.90 -8.35 -11.42
N VAL A 86 3.05 -7.07 -11.09
CA VAL A 86 3.25 -6.00 -12.07
C VAL A 86 4.61 -5.37 -11.86
N ALA A 87 5.16 -4.79 -12.94
CA ALA A 87 6.45 -4.13 -12.89
C ALA A 87 6.39 -2.87 -12.04
N VAL A 88 7.33 -2.75 -11.12
CA VAL A 88 7.50 -1.56 -10.26
C VAL A 88 8.98 -1.28 -10.16
N LYS A 89 9.34 -0.15 -9.53
CA LYS A 89 10.74 0.21 -9.29
C LYS A 89 11.08 0.09 -7.81
N GLN A 90 12.30 -0.35 -7.54
CA GLN A 90 12.78 -0.55 -6.18
C GLN A 90 13.12 0.80 -5.51
N MET A 91 12.77 0.91 -4.24
CA MET A 91 13.11 2.08 -3.43
C MET A 91 14.62 2.24 -3.35
N GLY A 92 15.08 3.47 -3.50
CA GLY A 92 16.48 3.84 -3.35
C GLY A 92 17.26 3.82 -4.65
N ASP A 93 17.28 2.69 -5.37
CA ASP A 93 18.12 2.54 -6.57
C ASP A 93 17.33 2.49 -7.87
N SER A 94 16.00 2.50 -7.80
CA SER A 94 15.09 2.42 -8.96
C SER A 94 15.29 1.17 -9.83
N ALA A 95 15.84 0.11 -9.25
CA ALA A 95 16.01 -1.14 -9.98
C ALA A 95 14.64 -1.75 -10.31
N GLU A 96 14.57 -2.46 -11.41
CA GLU A 96 13.34 -3.12 -11.84
C GLU A 96 13.00 -4.29 -10.92
N MET A 97 11.73 -4.41 -10.57
CA MET A 97 11.22 -5.53 -9.79
C MET A 97 9.75 -5.75 -10.12
N LYS A 98 9.15 -6.79 -9.57
CA LYS A 98 7.72 -7.04 -9.72
C LYS A 98 7.09 -7.25 -8.36
N ALA A 99 5.87 -6.74 -8.19
CA ALA A 99 5.10 -6.91 -6.96
C ALA A 99 3.63 -7.14 -7.28
N ALA A 100 2.98 -8.00 -6.48
CA ALA A 100 1.55 -8.21 -6.57
C ALA A 100 0.82 -7.56 -5.38
N ASN A 101 1.53 -7.28 -4.30
CA ASN A 101 0.95 -6.74 -3.07
C ASN A 101 1.38 -5.30 -2.86
N PHE A 102 0.38 -4.44 -2.61
CA PHE A 102 0.57 -3.01 -2.48
C PHE A 102 -0.14 -2.50 -1.23
N LEU A 103 0.54 -1.66 -0.45
CA LEU A 103 -0.07 -0.91 0.64
C LEU A 103 0.04 0.56 0.29
N PHE A 104 -1.08 1.18 -0.06
CA PHE A 104 -1.14 2.60 -0.39
C PHE A 104 -1.27 3.38 0.92
N LEU A 105 -0.28 4.22 1.22
CA LEU A 105 -0.21 4.93 2.49
C LEU A 105 -0.78 6.34 2.34
N GLY A 106 -1.82 6.65 3.11
CA GLY A 106 -2.43 7.98 3.14
C GLY A 106 -2.24 8.62 4.51
N LEU A 107 -1.27 9.53 4.64
CA LEU A 107 -0.96 10.22 5.89
C LEU A 107 -1.39 11.68 5.81
N LYS A 108 -2.03 12.16 6.87
CA LYS A 108 -2.36 13.58 7.03
C LYS A 108 -1.19 14.37 7.58
N ASP A 109 -0.31 13.71 8.34
CA ASP A 109 0.85 14.33 8.97
C ASP A 109 2.12 13.65 8.45
N GLY A 110 2.88 14.35 7.63
CA GLY A 110 4.10 13.83 7.02
C GLY A 110 5.17 13.48 8.05
N ALA A 111 5.13 14.06 9.25
CA ALA A 111 6.10 13.75 10.30
C ALA A 111 5.97 12.32 10.82
N GLN A 112 4.82 11.67 10.60
CA GLN A 112 4.60 10.29 11.03
C GLN A 112 5.07 9.26 9.99
N GLN A 113 5.42 9.70 8.79
CA GLN A 113 5.79 8.80 7.70
C GLN A 113 6.98 7.89 8.03
N PRO A 114 8.11 8.39 8.57
CA PRO A 114 9.25 7.51 8.86
C PRO A 114 8.90 6.39 9.84
N LYS A 115 8.11 6.69 10.86
CA LYS A 115 7.71 5.68 11.85
C LYS A 115 6.79 4.63 11.22
N LEU A 116 5.83 5.07 10.42
CA LEU A 116 4.90 4.17 9.74
C LEU A 116 5.65 3.23 8.80
N LEU A 117 6.55 3.78 7.98
CA LEU A 117 7.35 2.97 7.07
C LEU A 117 8.20 1.95 7.83
N ALA A 118 8.83 2.36 8.93
CA ALA A 118 9.66 1.46 9.72
C ALA A 118 8.86 0.30 10.31
N GLU A 119 7.66 0.57 10.81
CA GLU A 119 6.80 -0.47 11.38
C GLU A 119 6.33 -1.46 10.31
N ILE A 120 5.94 -0.96 9.14
CA ILE A 120 5.53 -1.82 8.03
C ILE A 120 6.70 -2.67 7.54
N MET A 121 7.87 -2.06 7.36
CA MET A 121 9.06 -2.78 6.92
C MET A 121 9.45 -3.88 7.90
N ALA A 122 9.38 -3.59 9.20
CA ALA A 122 9.67 -4.60 10.23
C ALA A 122 8.69 -5.77 10.16
N ALA A 123 7.41 -5.49 9.93
CA ALA A 123 6.40 -6.55 9.83
C ALA A 123 6.68 -7.49 8.65
N PHE A 124 7.04 -6.95 7.49
CA PHE A 124 7.31 -7.77 6.31
C PHE A 124 8.67 -8.48 6.33
N GLN A 125 9.52 -8.17 7.30
CA GLN A 125 10.72 -8.96 7.58
C GLN A 125 10.40 -10.23 8.37
N ASN A 126 9.23 -10.30 8.97
CA ASN A 126 8.82 -11.43 9.82
C ASN A 126 8.13 -12.50 8.98
N GLN A 127 8.74 -13.66 8.87
CA GLN A 127 8.24 -14.74 8.02
C GLN A 127 6.85 -15.22 8.42
N GLN A 128 6.56 -15.31 9.71
CA GLN A 128 5.24 -15.74 10.19
C GLN A 128 4.14 -14.75 9.78
N PHE A 129 4.43 -13.45 9.89
CA PHE A 129 3.49 -12.44 9.46
C PHE A 129 3.26 -12.52 7.95
N VAL A 130 4.33 -12.65 7.16
CA VAL A 130 4.23 -12.76 5.70
C VAL A 130 3.40 -13.97 5.31
N ASN A 131 3.62 -15.11 5.96
CA ASN A 131 2.84 -16.32 5.69
C ASN A 131 1.35 -16.08 5.94
N SER A 132 1.01 -15.45 7.06
CA SER A 132 -0.38 -15.12 7.40
C SER A 132 -0.97 -14.11 6.42
N PHE A 133 -0.18 -13.11 6.02
CA PHE A 133 -0.59 -12.11 5.04
C PHE A 133 -0.95 -12.76 3.69
N LEU A 134 -0.10 -13.66 3.22
CA LEU A 134 -0.32 -14.33 1.95
C LEU A 134 -1.50 -15.31 1.99
N LYS A 135 -1.80 -15.89 3.15
CA LYS A 135 -2.93 -16.81 3.32
C LYS A 135 -4.27 -16.10 3.44
N ALA A 136 -4.27 -14.84 3.88
CA ALA A 136 -5.50 -14.09 3.98
C ALA A 136 -6.10 -13.91 2.59
N ASN A 137 -7.34 -14.35 2.38
CA ASN A 137 -7.95 -14.35 1.05
C ASN A 137 -9.27 -13.59 0.95
N ASP A 138 -9.69 -12.91 2.02
CA ASP A 138 -10.80 -11.96 1.95
C ASP A 138 -10.50 -10.73 2.81
N SER A 139 -11.27 -9.68 2.60
CA SER A 139 -11.01 -8.38 3.24
C SER A 139 -11.16 -8.42 4.75
N LYS A 140 -12.09 -9.20 5.27
CA LYS A 140 -12.31 -9.31 6.72
C LYS A 140 -11.13 -10.00 7.39
N GLU A 141 -10.66 -11.11 6.81
CA GLU A 141 -9.53 -11.86 7.33
C GLU A 141 -8.27 -11.00 7.33
N MET A 142 -8.02 -10.30 6.22
CA MET A 142 -6.88 -9.39 6.11
C MET A 142 -6.99 -8.23 7.11
N TYR A 143 -8.17 -7.63 7.24
CA TYR A 143 -8.39 -6.54 8.18
C TYR A 143 -8.07 -6.98 9.62
N ASN A 144 -8.54 -8.16 10.02
CA ASN A 144 -8.27 -8.69 11.36
C ASN A 144 -6.78 -8.93 11.59
N LEU A 145 -6.11 -9.49 10.60
CA LEU A 145 -4.67 -9.73 10.67
C LEU A 145 -3.90 -8.43 10.88
N LEU A 146 -4.18 -7.42 10.04
CA LEU A 146 -3.46 -6.15 10.09
C LEU A 146 -3.79 -5.35 11.35
N SER A 147 -5.06 -5.35 11.76
CA SER A 147 -5.48 -4.66 12.98
C SER A 147 -4.81 -5.24 14.22
N ASN A 148 -4.65 -6.56 14.27
CA ASN A 148 -3.96 -7.22 15.38
C ASN A 148 -2.45 -6.96 15.35
N LYS A 149 -1.85 -7.00 14.17
CA LYS A 149 -0.40 -6.78 14.01
C LYS A 149 -0.01 -5.34 14.39
N PHE A 150 -0.83 -4.38 14.00
CA PHE A 150 -0.54 -2.95 14.19
C PHE A 150 -1.50 -2.31 15.20
N SER A 151 -1.73 -2.97 16.30
CA SER A 151 -2.74 -2.56 17.29
C SER A 151 -2.37 -1.34 18.15
N ASN A 152 -1.19 -0.80 17.99
CA ASN A 152 -0.73 0.38 18.76
C ASN A 152 -1.04 1.67 18.05
#